data_168d9d553850ffc8d697875f3736b2a1
#
_entry.id   168d9d553850ffc8d697875f3736b2a1
#
_cell.length_a   1.000
_cell.length_b   1.000
_cell.length_c   1.000
_cell.angle_alpha   90.00
_cell.angle_beta   90.00
_cell.angle_gamma   90.00
#
_symmetry.space_group_name_H-M   'P 1'
#
loop_
_entity.id
_entity.type
_entity.pdbx_description
1 polymer ?
#
loop_
_entity_poly.entity_id
_entity_poly.type
_entity_poly.pdbx_seq_one_letter_code
_entity_poly.pdbx_strand_id
1 'polypeptide(L)'
;MNRLLILIFAALLTSTVAADELPRRKSGLWSMSITMPGTSVPLTMQQCIDEKTDDIAGTMADKSKTCRTQTKRSGDRLTFDSICKIGKTTSTTRGVYVGDFKSGYTVESTTTIDPPTAGMREGVTKAAAQWSGPCKSNMRPGDVVMSNGTKFNVNDFKSAKKK
;
A
#
# COMPACT_ATOMS: atom_id res chain seq x y z
N MET A 1 -15.18 46.90 -49.53
CA MET A 1 -15.92 46.35 -48.39
C MET A 1 -15.21 45.08 -47.94
N ASN A 2 -14.24 45.23 -47.00
CA ASN A 2 -13.40 44.13 -46.46
C ASN A 2 -14.12 43.51 -45.27
N ARG A 3 -14.51 42.24 -45.41
CA ARG A 3 -15.01 41.44 -44.28
C ARG A 3 -13.82 40.70 -43.67
N LEU A 4 -13.36 41.17 -42.51
CA LEU A 4 -12.34 40.58 -41.70
C LEU A 4 -12.95 39.40 -40.94
N LEU A 5 -12.63 38.15 -41.30
CA LEU A 5 -13.03 36.93 -40.56
C LEU A 5 -12.06 36.78 -39.40
N ILE A 6 -12.52 37.01 -38.17
CA ILE A 6 -11.78 36.71 -36.95
C ILE A 6 -12.03 35.24 -36.59
N LEU A 7 -11.05 34.37 -36.82
CA LEU A 7 -11.02 33.00 -36.36
C LEU A 7 -10.65 32.99 -34.89
N ILE A 8 -11.63 32.74 -33.98
CA ILE A 8 -11.41 32.55 -32.57
C ILE A 8 -10.93 31.08 -32.39
N PHE A 9 -9.66 30.89 -32.12
CA PHE A 9 -9.06 29.60 -31.78
C PHE A 9 -9.33 29.32 -30.31
N ALA A 10 -10.39 28.54 -29.98
CA ALA A 10 -10.66 28.08 -28.65
C ALA A 10 -9.64 26.99 -28.28
N ALA A 11 -8.63 27.33 -27.49
CA ALA A 11 -7.68 26.39 -26.92
C ALA A 11 -8.39 25.57 -25.84
N LEU A 12 -8.74 24.34 -26.14
CA LEU A 12 -9.21 23.34 -25.18
C LEU A 12 -8.03 22.96 -24.26
N LEU A 13 -8.00 23.53 -23.06
CA LEU A 13 -7.10 23.11 -21.98
C LEU A 13 -7.57 21.74 -21.48
N THR A 14 -7.01 20.68 -22.04
CA THR A 14 -7.17 19.32 -21.50
C THR A 14 -6.36 19.22 -20.19
N SER A 15 -7.04 19.33 -19.05
CA SER A 15 -6.46 19.03 -17.74
C SER A 15 -6.14 17.53 -17.70
N THR A 16 -4.88 17.18 -17.83
CA THR A 16 -4.39 15.83 -17.54
C THR A 16 -4.51 15.60 -16.04
N VAL A 17 -5.45 14.78 -15.62
CA VAL A 17 -5.50 14.26 -14.24
C VAL A 17 -4.29 13.35 -14.10
N ALA A 18 -3.23 13.84 -13.47
CA ALA A 18 -2.11 13.01 -13.07
C ALA A 18 -2.64 11.99 -12.06
N ALA A 19 -2.49 10.71 -12.35
CA ALA A 19 -2.74 9.66 -11.36
C ALA A 19 -1.80 9.91 -10.18
N ASP A 20 -2.34 10.02 -8.96
CA ASP A 20 -1.54 10.25 -7.76
C ASP A 20 -0.54 9.09 -7.60
N GLU A 21 0.74 9.38 -7.80
CA GLU A 21 1.80 8.39 -7.62
C GLU A 21 1.86 7.99 -6.14
N LEU A 22 1.80 6.66 -5.88
CA LEU A 22 1.88 6.14 -4.53
C LEU A 22 3.23 6.50 -3.91
N PRO A 23 3.27 6.92 -2.64
CA PRO A 23 4.49 7.35 -2.00
C PRO A 23 5.48 6.19 -1.89
N ARG A 24 6.76 6.48 -2.11
CA ARG A 24 7.86 5.55 -1.89
C ARG A 24 8.48 5.80 -0.52
N ARG A 25 8.75 4.71 0.18
CA ARG A 25 9.46 4.76 1.46
C ARG A 25 10.94 5.04 1.22
N LYS A 26 11.57 5.73 2.16
CA LYS A 26 13.02 5.91 2.18
C LYS A 26 13.72 4.54 2.26
N SER A 27 14.73 4.30 1.44
CA SER A 27 15.54 3.07 1.49
C SER A 27 16.22 2.91 2.85
N GLY A 28 16.30 1.67 3.33
CA GLY A 28 16.91 1.32 4.61
C GLY A 28 16.08 0.36 5.45
N LEU A 29 16.36 0.36 6.74
CA LEU A 29 15.71 -0.49 7.74
C LEU A 29 14.43 0.21 8.26
N TRP A 30 13.33 -0.51 8.22
CA TRP A 30 12.05 -0.10 8.77
C TRP A 30 11.63 -1.05 9.90
N SER A 31 11.25 -0.48 11.04
CA SER A 31 10.61 -1.20 12.13
C SER A 31 9.10 -1.03 12.00
N MET A 32 8.37 -2.14 12.05
CA MET A 32 6.91 -2.16 11.85
C MET A 32 6.23 -2.86 13.01
N SER A 33 5.07 -2.35 13.38
CA SER A 33 4.16 -2.94 14.38
C SER A 33 2.77 -3.00 13.78
N ILE A 34 2.13 -4.18 13.81
CA ILE A 34 0.81 -4.43 13.21
C ILE A 34 -0.09 -5.08 14.25
N THR A 35 -1.22 -4.47 14.53
CA THR A 35 -2.30 -5.06 15.35
C THR A 35 -3.40 -5.53 14.40
N MET A 36 -3.72 -6.81 14.45
CA MET A 36 -4.76 -7.44 13.63
C MET A 36 -6.06 -7.61 14.42
N PRO A 37 -7.21 -7.78 13.74
CA PRO A 37 -8.46 -8.05 14.39
C PRO A 37 -8.37 -9.27 15.32
N GLY A 38 -8.91 -9.15 16.53
CA GLY A 38 -8.91 -10.23 17.50
C GLY A 38 -7.58 -10.49 18.23
N THR A 39 -6.54 -9.68 17.96
CA THR A 39 -5.26 -9.78 18.68
C THR A 39 -5.02 -8.56 19.56
N SER A 40 -4.57 -8.77 20.80
CA SER A 40 -4.14 -7.70 21.71
C SER A 40 -2.65 -7.42 21.65
N VAL A 41 -1.86 -8.37 21.12
CA VAL A 41 -0.41 -8.26 21.01
C VAL A 41 -0.04 -7.89 19.59
N PRO A 42 0.64 -6.76 19.37
CA PRO A 42 1.09 -6.38 18.05
C PRO A 42 2.14 -7.35 17.50
N LEU A 43 2.04 -7.70 16.24
CA LEU A 43 3.08 -8.36 15.48
C LEU A 43 4.16 -7.33 15.12
N THR A 44 5.39 -7.54 15.55
CA THR A 44 6.50 -6.65 15.20
C THR A 44 7.48 -7.32 14.25
N MET A 45 8.02 -6.51 13.33
CA MET A 45 8.98 -6.96 12.34
C MET A 45 9.94 -5.85 11.94
N GLN A 46 11.09 -6.23 11.38
CA GLN A 46 12.02 -5.33 10.70
C GLN A 46 12.10 -5.69 9.23
N GLN A 47 12.10 -4.71 8.36
CA GLN A 47 12.20 -4.89 6.91
C GLN A 47 13.34 -4.03 6.36
N CYS A 48 14.23 -4.63 5.59
CA CYS A 48 15.21 -3.91 4.77
C CYS A 48 14.63 -3.66 3.39
N ILE A 49 14.53 -2.40 2.98
CA ILE A 49 13.98 -2.02 1.67
C ILE A 49 14.94 -1.12 0.88
N ASP A 50 14.83 -1.23 -0.43
CA ASP A 50 15.38 -0.29 -1.41
C ASP A 50 14.29 0.08 -2.43
N GLU A 51 14.62 0.89 -3.44
CA GLU A 51 13.69 1.32 -4.48
C GLU A 51 13.06 0.16 -5.26
N LYS A 52 13.74 -0.99 -5.37
CA LYS A 52 13.25 -2.17 -6.12
C LYS A 52 12.34 -3.06 -5.27
N THR A 53 12.55 -3.07 -3.97
CA THR A 53 11.80 -3.88 -3.01
C THR A 53 10.71 -3.12 -2.28
N ASP A 54 10.69 -1.77 -2.40
CA ASP A 54 9.61 -0.94 -1.90
C ASP A 54 8.38 -1.06 -2.80
N ASP A 55 7.41 -1.85 -2.35
CA ASP A 55 6.19 -2.15 -3.11
C ASP A 55 4.95 -1.93 -2.22
N ILE A 56 4.76 -0.68 -1.73
CA ILE A 56 3.50 -0.30 -1.06
C ILE A 56 2.35 -0.48 -2.04
N ALA A 57 2.56 -0.12 -3.31
CA ALA A 57 1.58 -0.31 -4.36
C ALA A 57 1.20 -1.79 -4.55
N GLY A 58 2.19 -2.69 -4.54
CA GLY A 58 1.95 -4.12 -4.68
C GLY A 58 1.30 -4.78 -3.46
N THR A 59 1.45 -4.19 -2.27
CA THR A 59 0.70 -4.59 -1.07
C THR A 59 -0.75 -4.16 -1.12
N MET A 60 -1.05 -3.05 -1.80
CA MET A 60 -2.42 -2.55 -1.97
C MET A 60 -3.11 -3.11 -3.22
N ALA A 61 -2.35 -3.28 -4.30
CA ALA A 61 -2.84 -3.81 -5.56
C ALA A 61 -2.63 -5.33 -5.56
N ASP A 62 -3.67 -6.09 -5.25
CA ASP A 62 -3.68 -7.49 -5.64
C ASP A 62 -3.55 -7.56 -7.16
N LYS A 63 -2.41 -8.08 -7.63
CA LYS A 63 -2.17 -8.33 -9.07
C LYS A 63 -3.06 -9.46 -9.61
N SER A 64 -3.80 -10.16 -8.73
CA SER A 64 -4.91 -11.00 -9.15
C SER A 64 -6.03 -10.09 -9.67
N LYS A 65 -6.59 -10.39 -10.82
CA LYS A 65 -7.73 -9.66 -11.41
C LYS A 65 -9.00 -9.69 -10.53
N THR A 66 -8.89 -10.17 -9.29
CA THR A 66 -9.99 -10.34 -8.33
C THR A 66 -10.20 -9.12 -7.45
N CYS A 67 -9.22 -8.22 -7.36
CA CYS A 67 -9.33 -6.99 -6.57
C CYS A 67 -9.38 -5.74 -7.48
N ARG A 68 -10.16 -4.78 -7.03
CA ARG A 68 -10.17 -3.42 -7.56
C ARG A 68 -9.86 -2.45 -6.43
N THR A 69 -8.76 -1.71 -6.56
CA THR A 69 -8.31 -0.74 -5.55
C THR A 69 -8.30 0.66 -6.15
N GLN A 70 -8.80 1.62 -5.38
CA GLN A 70 -8.72 3.04 -5.67
C GLN A 70 -7.94 3.73 -4.54
N THR A 71 -7.11 4.70 -4.88
CA THR A 71 -6.32 5.47 -3.93
C THR A 71 -6.50 6.96 -4.19
N LYS A 72 -6.47 7.76 -3.13
CA LYS A 72 -6.47 9.22 -3.22
C LYS A 72 -5.50 9.79 -2.21
N ARG A 73 -4.60 10.65 -2.69
CA ARG A 73 -3.62 11.34 -1.85
C ARG A 73 -4.04 12.77 -1.57
N SER A 74 -3.80 13.24 -0.36
CA SER A 74 -3.97 14.63 0.04
C SER A 74 -2.91 14.96 1.11
N GLY A 75 -1.84 15.62 0.70
CA GLY A 75 -0.71 15.92 1.57
C GLY A 75 -0.01 14.65 2.07
N ASP A 76 0.02 14.50 3.39
CA ASP A 76 0.59 13.33 4.10
C ASP A 76 -0.39 12.16 4.26
N ARG A 77 -1.63 12.31 3.78
CA ARG A 77 -2.68 11.28 3.87
C ARG A 77 -2.85 10.59 2.52
N LEU A 78 -2.88 9.26 2.56
CA LEU A 78 -3.22 8.41 1.41
C LEU A 78 -4.38 7.51 1.81
N THR A 79 -5.57 7.75 1.30
CA THR A 79 -6.73 6.88 1.49
C THR A 79 -6.75 5.79 0.42
N PHE A 80 -7.30 4.64 0.76
CA PHE A 80 -7.52 3.55 -0.19
C PHE A 80 -8.84 2.83 0.10
N ASP A 81 -9.48 2.41 -0.98
CA ASP A 81 -10.65 1.55 -1.01
C ASP A 81 -10.33 0.34 -1.90
N SER A 82 -10.49 -0.87 -1.39
CA SER A 82 -10.22 -2.09 -2.12
C SER A 82 -11.41 -3.05 -1.99
N ILE A 83 -11.86 -3.57 -3.12
CA ILE A 83 -12.92 -4.59 -3.19
C ILE A 83 -12.31 -5.82 -3.87
N CYS A 84 -12.26 -6.94 -3.15
CA CYS A 84 -11.74 -8.21 -3.62
C CYS A 84 -12.84 -9.27 -3.64
N LYS A 85 -12.92 -10.03 -4.75
CA LYS A 85 -13.80 -11.20 -4.85
C LYS A 85 -12.98 -12.47 -4.83
N ILE A 86 -13.14 -13.29 -3.81
CA ILE A 86 -12.42 -14.55 -3.62
C ILE A 86 -13.44 -15.68 -3.51
N GLY A 87 -13.66 -16.39 -4.60
CA GLY A 87 -14.73 -17.39 -4.67
C GLY A 87 -16.10 -16.73 -4.51
N LYS A 88 -16.85 -17.15 -3.48
CA LYS A 88 -18.16 -16.57 -3.14
C LYS A 88 -18.10 -15.41 -2.15
N THR A 89 -16.91 -15.08 -1.64
CA THR A 89 -16.70 -14.05 -0.63
C THR A 89 -16.28 -12.74 -1.26
N THR A 90 -16.89 -11.64 -0.83
CA THR A 90 -16.46 -10.28 -1.13
C THR A 90 -15.83 -9.66 0.10
N SER A 91 -14.60 -9.18 -0.03
CA SER A 91 -13.90 -8.43 1.01
C SER A 91 -13.80 -6.97 0.58
N THR A 92 -14.26 -6.06 1.42
CA THR A 92 -14.16 -4.62 1.20
C THR A 92 -13.28 -4.03 2.29
N THR A 93 -12.14 -3.44 1.90
CA THR A 93 -11.20 -2.79 2.81
C THR A 93 -11.16 -1.30 2.51
N ARG A 94 -11.32 -0.48 3.54
CA ARG A 94 -11.12 0.97 3.50
C ARG A 94 -10.08 1.35 4.52
N GLY A 95 -9.15 2.23 4.14
CA GLY A 95 -8.13 2.63 5.08
C GLY A 95 -7.43 3.92 4.70
N VAL A 96 -6.56 4.34 5.61
CA VAL A 96 -5.74 5.53 5.45
C VAL A 96 -4.32 5.27 5.93
N TYR A 97 -3.37 5.71 5.14
CA TYR A 97 -1.97 5.92 5.53
C TYR A 97 -1.80 7.38 5.90
N VAL A 98 -1.07 7.65 6.97
CA VAL A 98 -0.73 9.01 7.41
C VAL A 98 0.76 9.06 7.71
N GLY A 99 1.51 9.94 7.05
CA GLY A 99 2.94 10.13 7.28
C GLY A 99 3.70 10.57 6.03
N ASP A 100 4.98 10.84 6.22
CA ASP A 100 5.88 11.33 5.17
C ASP A 100 6.53 10.21 4.33
N PHE A 101 6.42 8.96 4.77
CA PHE A 101 7.04 7.76 4.16
C PHE A 101 8.58 7.83 4.09
N LYS A 102 9.18 8.81 4.76
CA LYS A 102 10.63 9.00 4.86
C LYS A 102 11.13 8.73 6.27
N SER A 103 10.41 9.23 7.28
CA SER A 103 10.69 8.99 8.70
C SER A 103 9.71 7.99 9.31
N GLY A 104 8.43 8.04 8.93
CA GLY A 104 7.42 7.13 9.45
C GLY A 104 6.05 7.31 8.80
N TYR A 105 5.18 6.35 9.07
CA TYR A 105 3.76 6.42 8.74
C TYR A 105 2.95 5.48 9.64
N THR A 106 1.67 5.77 9.76
CA THR A 106 0.66 4.88 10.37
C THR A 106 -0.35 4.43 9.33
N VAL A 107 -1.00 3.32 9.60
CA VAL A 107 -2.11 2.78 8.78
C VAL A 107 -3.24 2.42 9.71
N GLU A 108 -4.43 2.80 9.36
CA GLU A 108 -5.65 2.26 9.94
C GLU A 108 -6.59 1.83 8.81
N SER A 109 -7.10 0.60 8.89
CA SER A 109 -8.02 0.07 7.89
C SER A 109 -9.08 -0.79 8.52
N THR A 110 -10.29 -0.72 7.96
CA THR A 110 -11.43 -1.58 8.28
C THR A 110 -11.71 -2.48 7.09
N THR A 111 -11.80 -3.77 7.34
CA THR A 111 -12.17 -4.78 6.34
C THR A 111 -13.51 -5.39 6.72
N THR A 112 -14.47 -5.36 5.79
CA THR A 112 -15.74 -6.10 5.89
C THR A 112 -15.70 -7.31 4.96
N ILE A 113 -16.30 -8.43 5.38
CA ILE A 113 -16.29 -9.72 4.67
C ILE A 113 -17.73 -10.23 4.53
N ASP A 114 -18.16 -10.46 3.30
CA ASP A 114 -19.50 -10.95 2.99
C ASP A 114 -19.45 -12.10 1.96
N PRO A 115 -20.02 -13.29 2.28
CA PRO A 115 -20.50 -13.71 3.59
C PRO A 115 -19.35 -13.82 4.62
N PRO A 116 -19.64 -13.74 5.93
CA PRO A 116 -18.64 -13.84 6.98
C PRO A 116 -17.79 -15.11 6.86
N THR A 117 -16.50 -14.99 7.10
CA THR A 117 -15.55 -16.12 7.06
C THR A 117 -15.00 -16.37 8.46
N ALA A 118 -15.03 -17.61 8.92
CA ALA A 118 -14.61 -18.02 10.28
C ALA A 118 -15.25 -17.14 11.39
N GLY A 119 -16.52 -16.76 11.21
CA GLY A 119 -17.24 -15.90 12.16
C GLY A 119 -16.90 -14.42 12.10
N MET A 120 -15.90 -14.02 11.31
CA MET A 120 -15.49 -12.63 11.16
C MET A 120 -16.28 -11.95 10.03
N ARG A 121 -17.03 -10.90 10.39
CA ARG A 121 -17.75 -10.03 9.45
C ARG A 121 -16.98 -8.75 9.20
N GLU A 122 -16.32 -8.23 10.23
CA GLU A 122 -15.56 -6.98 10.17
C GLU A 122 -14.32 -7.08 11.05
N GLY A 123 -13.26 -6.40 10.66
CA GLY A 123 -12.05 -6.32 11.43
C GLY A 123 -11.28 -5.04 11.17
N VAL A 124 -10.67 -4.49 12.21
CA VAL A 124 -9.81 -3.30 12.14
C VAL A 124 -8.35 -3.74 12.25
N THR A 125 -7.54 -3.27 11.32
CA THR A 125 -6.08 -3.43 11.33
C THR A 125 -5.44 -2.07 11.56
N LYS A 126 -4.49 -1.99 12.50
CA LYS A 126 -3.66 -0.81 12.74
C LYS A 126 -2.21 -1.18 12.56
N ALA A 127 -1.45 -0.32 11.88
CA ALA A 127 -0.02 -0.51 11.74
C ALA A 127 0.72 0.81 11.94
N ALA A 128 1.94 0.73 12.44
CA ALA A 128 2.90 1.82 12.48
C ALA A 128 4.21 1.34 11.91
N ALA A 129 4.87 2.20 11.13
CA ALA A 129 6.16 1.94 10.53
C ALA A 129 7.08 3.13 10.77
N GLN A 130 8.32 2.87 11.17
CA GLN A 130 9.33 3.88 11.43
C GLN A 130 10.65 3.50 10.78
N TRP A 131 11.27 4.45 10.09
CA TRP A 131 12.60 4.30 9.55
C TRP A 131 13.64 4.28 10.68
N SER A 132 14.50 3.25 10.70
CA SER A 132 15.44 2.98 11.78
C SER A 132 16.89 3.15 11.36
N GLY A 133 17.15 3.59 10.11
CA GLY A 133 18.51 3.79 9.62
C GLY A 133 18.82 2.93 8.39
N PRO A 134 20.11 2.76 8.05
CA PRO A 134 20.55 1.83 7.01
C PRO A 134 20.19 0.38 7.36
N CYS A 135 20.05 -0.48 6.35
CA CYS A 135 19.90 -1.92 6.58
C CYS A 135 21.09 -2.48 7.37
N LYS A 136 20.82 -3.45 8.25
CA LYS A 136 21.87 -4.16 8.97
C LYS A 136 22.75 -4.95 8.00
N SER A 137 24.01 -5.17 8.34
CA SER A 137 24.99 -5.89 7.50
C SER A 137 24.57 -7.33 7.15
N ASN A 138 23.75 -7.96 8.00
CA ASN A 138 23.21 -9.31 7.78
C ASN A 138 21.83 -9.30 7.08
N MET A 139 21.38 -8.15 6.59
CA MET A 139 20.12 -7.99 5.85
C MET A 139 20.37 -7.41 4.46
N ARG A 140 19.76 -8.02 3.45
CA ARG A 140 19.71 -7.52 2.07
C ARG A 140 18.33 -6.92 1.76
N PRO A 141 18.20 -6.06 0.76
CA PRO A 141 16.90 -5.53 0.34
C PRO A 141 15.86 -6.64 0.08
N GLY A 142 14.68 -6.45 0.65
CA GLY A 142 13.60 -7.43 0.64
C GLY A 142 13.56 -8.34 1.88
N ASP A 143 14.58 -8.38 2.70
CA ASP A 143 14.56 -9.18 3.93
C ASP A 143 13.57 -8.63 4.95
N VAL A 144 12.79 -9.55 5.53
CA VAL A 144 11.89 -9.32 6.66
C VAL A 144 12.32 -10.23 7.81
N VAL A 145 12.46 -9.66 9.00
CA VAL A 145 12.77 -10.38 10.23
C VAL A 145 11.62 -10.14 11.21
N MET A 146 10.94 -11.20 11.59
CA MET A 146 9.84 -11.20 12.54
C MET A 146 10.36 -11.17 13.98
N SER A 147 9.54 -10.77 14.95
CA SER A 147 9.91 -10.76 16.37
C SER A 147 10.32 -12.12 16.94
N ASN A 148 9.82 -13.22 16.37
CA ASN A 148 10.20 -14.59 16.74
C ASN A 148 11.49 -15.08 16.09
N GLY A 149 12.23 -14.19 15.38
CA GLY A 149 13.47 -14.51 14.68
C GLY A 149 13.31 -15.10 13.28
N THR A 150 12.08 -15.40 12.84
CA THR A 150 11.83 -15.88 11.47
C THR A 150 12.28 -14.84 10.45
N LYS A 151 13.12 -15.25 9.49
CA LYS A 151 13.61 -14.40 8.42
C LYS A 151 13.21 -14.97 7.07
N PHE A 152 12.72 -14.10 6.17
CA PHE A 152 12.43 -14.42 4.78
C PHE A 152 12.70 -13.22 3.88
N ASN A 153 12.75 -13.42 2.55
CA ASN A 153 12.90 -12.33 1.58
C ASN A 153 11.67 -12.24 0.67
N VAL A 154 11.11 -11.05 0.51
CA VAL A 154 9.90 -10.82 -0.30
C VAL A 154 10.10 -11.17 -1.79
N ASN A 155 11.35 -11.13 -2.28
CA ASN A 155 11.65 -11.48 -3.66
C ASN A 155 11.53 -12.99 -3.94
N ASP A 156 11.69 -13.82 -2.91
CA ASP A 156 11.59 -15.27 -3.05
C ASP A 156 10.15 -15.67 -3.42
N PHE A 157 9.14 -14.92 -2.93
CA PHE A 157 7.73 -15.12 -3.31
C PHE A 157 7.40 -14.60 -4.72
N LYS A 158 8.13 -13.57 -5.20
CA LYS A 158 7.95 -13.07 -6.58
C LYS A 158 8.46 -14.08 -7.61
N SER A 159 9.49 -14.82 -7.27
CA SER A 159 10.11 -15.83 -8.14
C SER A 159 9.23 -17.10 -8.30
N ALA A 160 8.54 -17.51 -7.23
CA ALA A 160 7.68 -18.69 -7.22
C ALA A 160 6.43 -18.56 -8.13
N LYS A 161 5.98 -17.33 -8.43
CA LYS A 161 4.82 -17.05 -9.30
C LYS A 161 5.15 -17.03 -10.81
N LYS A 162 6.42 -17.22 -11.20
CA LYS A 162 6.87 -17.22 -12.62
C LYS A 162 7.09 -18.62 -13.22
N LYS A 163 6.81 -19.69 -12.47
CA LYS A 163 6.87 -21.08 -12.96
C LYS A 163 5.50 -21.62 -13.29
#